data_d0f829db422779d432e0166517a91db6
#
_entry.id   d0f829db422779d432e0166517a91db6
#
_cell.length_a   1.000
_cell.length_b   1.000
_cell.length_c   1.000
_cell.angle_alpha   90.00
_cell.angle_beta   90.00
_cell.angle_gamma   90.00
#
_symmetry.space_group_name_H-M   'P 1'
#
loop_
_entity.id
_entity.type
_entity.pdbx_description
1 polymer ?
#
loop_
_entity_poly.entity_id
_entity_poly.type
_entity_poly.pdbx_seq_one_letter_code
_entity_poly.pdbx_strand_id
1 'polypeptide(L)'
;MESEEIKKVSELIENKKSEELKEFLQELHPADIAELCDELDAEEARSIYLLLDNEKAADVLIEMDEDARKKFLEILPSETIAKRFVDYMDSDDAVDIIRDMDEDKQEEILSHIEDIEQAGDIVDLLKYDEDTAGGLMGTEMVIVNENWSMPECLREMRIQAEEMDEIYYVYVVDDDERLRGVFPLKKMITSPSVSKVKHVMKKDPISVHVDTPLEEVVQVIEKYDLVAVPVVDSIGRLVGRITVDDVMDEVREQAERDYQLASGLSQDVESHDNVFRQTTARLPWLLIGMLGGIGNSMILGNFDTTFAAHPEMALYIPLIGGTGGNVGTQSSALVVQGLALSLIHISEPTRPLYIS
;
A
#
# COMPACT_ATOMS: atom_id res chain seq x y z
N MET A 1 16.53 -12.11 -5.19
CA MET A 1 16.85 -13.27 -6.07
C MET A 1 18.36 -13.57 -6.13
N GLU A 2 18.79 -14.83 -6.44
CA GLU A 2 20.23 -15.16 -6.56
C GLU A 2 20.83 -14.61 -7.86
N SER A 3 22.02 -14.01 -7.78
CA SER A 3 22.74 -13.42 -8.96
C SER A 3 22.96 -14.42 -10.13
N GLU A 4 22.78 -15.72 -9.89
CA GLU A 4 22.86 -16.76 -10.95
C GLU A 4 21.58 -16.83 -11.80
N GLU A 5 20.43 -16.57 -11.22
CA GLU A 5 19.12 -16.59 -11.92
C GLU A 5 19.00 -15.41 -12.87
N ILE A 6 19.38 -14.21 -12.42
CA ILE A 6 19.43 -13.00 -13.24
C ILE A 6 20.30 -13.22 -14.48
N LYS A 7 21.51 -13.75 -14.30
CA LYS A 7 22.41 -14.07 -15.42
C LYS A 7 21.83 -15.10 -16.39
N LYS A 8 21.19 -16.13 -15.85
CA LYS A 8 20.52 -17.15 -16.67
C LYS A 8 19.42 -16.54 -17.54
N VAL A 9 18.61 -15.63 -16.98
CA VAL A 9 17.52 -14.96 -17.71
C VAL A 9 18.09 -14.04 -18.78
N SER A 10 19.09 -13.19 -18.48
CA SER A 10 19.76 -12.35 -19.47
C SER A 10 20.36 -13.19 -20.61
N GLU A 11 21.01 -14.33 -20.29
CA GLU A 11 21.52 -15.24 -21.31
C GLU A 11 20.42 -15.87 -22.20
N LEU A 12 19.26 -16.20 -21.63
CA LEU A 12 18.11 -16.74 -22.38
C LEU A 12 17.52 -15.69 -23.30
N ILE A 13 17.43 -14.42 -22.85
CA ILE A 13 16.95 -13.28 -23.64
C ILE A 13 17.92 -13.00 -24.79
N GLU A 14 19.23 -12.85 -24.52
CA GLU A 14 20.25 -12.61 -25.53
C GLU A 14 20.29 -13.72 -26.63
N ASN A 15 20.12 -14.97 -26.21
CA ASN A 15 20.13 -16.13 -27.13
C ASN A 15 18.76 -16.36 -27.79
N LYS A 16 17.73 -15.52 -27.53
CA LYS A 16 16.37 -15.62 -28.08
C LYS A 16 15.70 -16.99 -27.81
N LYS A 17 15.97 -17.59 -26.67
CA LYS A 17 15.40 -18.87 -26.25
C LYS A 17 14.06 -18.69 -25.54
N SER A 18 13.08 -18.16 -26.26
CA SER A 18 11.78 -17.74 -25.70
C SER A 18 11.01 -18.89 -25.02
N GLU A 19 11.07 -20.12 -25.55
CA GLU A 19 10.36 -21.27 -24.94
C GLU A 19 10.99 -21.68 -23.60
N GLU A 20 12.34 -21.76 -23.52
CA GLU A 20 13.04 -22.10 -22.28
C GLU A 20 12.82 -21.00 -21.21
N LEU A 21 12.79 -19.73 -21.65
CA LEU A 21 12.51 -18.60 -20.78
C LEU A 21 11.06 -18.64 -20.26
N LYS A 22 10.10 -18.93 -21.13
CA LYS A 22 8.69 -19.02 -20.75
C LYS A 22 8.46 -20.16 -19.75
N GLU A 23 9.04 -21.34 -19.97
CA GLU A 23 8.96 -22.45 -19.01
C GLU A 23 9.56 -22.05 -17.64
N PHE A 24 10.69 -21.36 -17.64
CA PHE A 24 11.34 -20.90 -16.41
C PHE A 24 10.46 -19.89 -15.65
N LEU A 25 9.89 -18.89 -16.35
CA LEU A 25 9.03 -17.88 -15.76
C LEU A 25 7.71 -18.46 -15.24
N GLN A 26 7.19 -19.54 -15.83
CA GLN A 26 5.98 -20.20 -15.33
C GLN A 26 6.15 -20.86 -13.95
N GLU A 27 7.38 -21.29 -13.62
CA GLU A 27 7.68 -21.91 -12.34
C GLU A 27 7.92 -20.89 -11.20
N LEU A 28 8.20 -19.62 -11.53
CA LEU A 28 8.47 -18.56 -10.57
C LEU A 28 7.18 -17.94 -10.02
N HIS A 29 7.24 -17.46 -8.79
CA HIS A 29 6.19 -16.62 -8.20
C HIS A 29 6.16 -15.25 -8.88
N PRO A 30 4.99 -14.56 -9.01
CA PRO A 30 4.93 -13.19 -9.55
C PRO A 30 5.90 -12.21 -8.89
N ALA A 31 5.99 -12.19 -7.57
CA ALA A 31 6.93 -11.36 -6.81
C ALA A 31 8.41 -11.60 -7.20
N ASP A 32 8.81 -12.88 -7.41
CA ASP A 32 10.18 -13.19 -7.86
C ASP A 32 10.44 -12.67 -9.28
N ILE A 33 9.42 -12.66 -10.14
CA ILE A 33 9.52 -12.12 -11.51
C ILE A 33 9.61 -10.58 -11.47
N ALA A 34 8.87 -9.92 -10.56
CA ALA A 34 8.96 -8.48 -10.36
C ALA A 34 10.37 -8.08 -9.92
N GLU A 35 10.94 -8.71 -8.86
CA GLU A 35 12.34 -8.49 -8.46
C GLU A 35 13.33 -8.71 -9.62
N LEU A 36 13.07 -9.70 -10.46
CA LEU A 36 13.90 -9.95 -11.65
C LEU A 36 13.84 -8.80 -12.64
N CYS A 37 12.65 -8.25 -12.88
CA CYS A 37 12.44 -7.14 -13.81
C CYS A 37 13.10 -5.84 -13.32
N ASP A 38 13.16 -5.61 -12.02
CA ASP A 38 13.82 -4.44 -11.42
C ASP A 38 15.35 -4.45 -11.59
N GLU A 39 15.95 -5.64 -11.64
CA GLU A 39 17.40 -5.81 -11.85
C GLU A 39 17.82 -5.83 -13.33
N LEU A 40 16.87 -5.93 -14.27
CA LEU A 40 17.08 -6.00 -15.69
C LEU A 40 16.91 -4.63 -16.37
N ASP A 41 17.40 -4.49 -17.60
CA ASP A 41 17.11 -3.29 -18.38
C ASP A 41 15.67 -3.31 -18.94
N ALA A 42 15.16 -2.14 -19.33
CA ALA A 42 13.78 -1.97 -19.79
C ALA A 42 13.39 -2.84 -21.00
N GLU A 43 14.35 -3.17 -21.90
CA GLU A 43 14.13 -4.01 -23.06
C GLU A 43 14.07 -5.50 -22.66
N GLU A 44 14.87 -5.91 -21.70
CA GLU A 44 14.88 -7.25 -21.13
C GLU A 44 13.59 -7.48 -20.33
N ALA A 45 13.23 -6.57 -19.44
CA ALA A 45 11.98 -6.61 -18.68
C ALA A 45 10.76 -6.68 -19.61
N ARG A 46 10.69 -5.84 -20.63
CA ARG A 46 9.64 -5.91 -21.65
C ARG A 46 9.55 -7.27 -22.33
N SER A 47 10.70 -7.90 -22.60
CA SER A 47 10.74 -9.22 -23.22
C SER A 47 10.13 -10.29 -22.33
N ILE A 48 10.29 -10.19 -21.01
CA ILE A 48 9.66 -11.04 -20.00
C ILE A 48 8.14 -10.84 -20.03
N TYR A 49 7.65 -9.62 -19.90
CA TYR A 49 6.21 -9.32 -19.92
C TYR A 49 5.48 -9.82 -21.16
N LEU A 50 6.14 -9.81 -22.32
CA LEU A 50 5.55 -10.30 -23.56
C LEU A 50 5.39 -11.82 -23.60
N LEU A 51 6.12 -12.56 -22.77
CA LEU A 51 6.09 -14.03 -22.69
C LEU A 51 5.11 -14.55 -21.66
N LEU A 52 4.74 -13.74 -20.66
CA LEU A 52 3.75 -14.10 -19.64
C LEU A 52 2.34 -14.15 -20.24
N ASP A 53 1.48 -15.02 -19.71
CA ASP A 53 0.04 -14.92 -19.93
C ASP A 53 -0.52 -13.69 -19.19
N ASN A 54 -1.77 -13.31 -19.48
CA ASN A 54 -2.30 -12.04 -19.00
C ASN A 54 -2.47 -12.02 -17.48
N GLU A 55 -3.00 -13.10 -16.89
CA GLU A 55 -3.21 -13.25 -15.45
C GLU A 55 -1.88 -13.07 -14.71
N LYS A 56 -0.87 -13.87 -15.04
CA LYS A 56 0.46 -13.75 -14.43
C LYS A 56 1.16 -12.43 -14.70
N ALA A 57 0.90 -11.81 -15.86
CA ALA A 57 1.46 -10.49 -16.18
C ALA A 57 0.82 -9.39 -15.33
N ALA A 58 -0.46 -9.51 -15.00
CA ALA A 58 -1.17 -8.64 -14.09
C ALA A 58 -0.61 -8.76 -12.67
N ASP A 59 -0.49 -9.98 -12.14
CA ASP A 59 0.12 -10.23 -10.82
C ASP A 59 1.54 -9.68 -10.70
N VAL A 60 2.38 -9.88 -11.73
CA VAL A 60 3.74 -9.33 -11.75
C VAL A 60 3.74 -7.80 -11.76
N LEU A 61 2.77 -7.18 -12.43
CA LEU A 61 2.67 -5.73 -12.48
C LEU A 61 2.30 -5.12 -11.12
N ILE A 62 1.45 -5.80 -10.34
CA ILE A 62 1.07 -5.39 -8.96
C ILE A 62 2.31 -5.42 -8.06
N GLU A 63 3.11 -6.46 -8.14
CA GLU A 63 4.31 -6.66 -7.32
C GLU A 63 5.50 -5.76 -7.71
N MET A 64 5.39 -4.99 -8.80
CA MET A 64 6.47 -4.08 -9.23
C MET A 64 6.58 -2.86 -8.32
N ASP A 65 7.82 -2.37 -8.20
CA ASP A 65 8.07 -1.03 -7.66
C ASP A 65 7.24 0.05 -8.37
N GLU A 66 6.65 0.97 -7.61
CA GLU A 66 5.71 1.98 -8.11
C GLU A 66 6.33 2.86 -9.21
N ASP A 67 7.56 3.36 -9.01
CA ASP A 67 8.29 4.19 -9.99
C ASP A 67 8.61 3.42 -11.28
N ALA A 68 8.91 2.12 -11.16
CA ALA A 68 9.17 1.24 -12.31
C ALA A 68 7.87 0.92 -13.05
N ARG A 69 6.79 0.62 -12.32
CA ARG A 69 5.44 0.37 -12.83
C ARG A 69 4.90 1.55 -13.61
N LYS A 70 4.98 2.77 -13.05
CA LYS A 70 4.56 4.01 -13.73
C LYS A 70 5.28 4.21 -15.06
N LYS A 71 6.61 4.11 -15.06
CA LYS A 71 7.43 4.24 -16.29
C LYS A 71 7.07 3.19 -17.34
N PHE A 72 6.81 1.95 -16.92
CA PHE A 72 6.41 0.88 -17.81
C PHE A 72 5.03 1.13 -18.43
N LEU A 73 4.07 1.56 -17.64
CA LEU A 73 2.70 1.83 -18.09
C LEU A 73 2.58 3.09 -18.94
N GLU A 74 3.44 4.10 -18.73
CA GLU A 74 3.45 5.33 -19.54
C GLU A 74 3.69 5.06 -21.03
N ILE A 75 4.50 4.06 -21.36
CA ILE A 75 4.87 3.72 -22.75
C ILE A 75 3.86 2.79 -23.43
N LEU A 76 2.89 2.25 -22.69
CA LEU A 76 1.90 1.31 -23.23
C LEU A 76 0.63 2.04 -23.71
N PRO A 77 -0.01 1.52 -24.79
CA PRO A 77 -1.33 1.97 -25.20
C PRO A 77 -2.39 1.64 -24.16
N SER A 78 -3.35 2.52 -23.93
CA SER A 78 -4.46 2.35 -22.98
C SER A 78 -5.25 1.05 -23.20
N GLU A 79 -5.49 0.67 -24.46
CA GLU A 79 -6.13 -0.62 -24.79
C GLU A 79 -5.32 -1.83 -24.31
N THR A 80 -3.99 -1.73 -24.34
CA THR A 80 -3.12 -2.82 -23.84
C THR A 80 -3.16 -2.90 -22.32
N ILE A 81 -3.19 -1.74 -21.65
CA ILE A 81 -3.28 -1.68 -20.18
C ILE A 81 -4.60 -2.29 -19.73
N ALA A 82 -5.73 -1.89 -20.30
CA ALA A 82 -7.03 -2.44 -19.97
C ALA A 82 -7.08 -3.96 -20.16
N LYS A 83 -6.88 -4.43 -21.39
CA LYS A 83 -7.12 -5.83 -21.78
C LYS A 83 -6.07 -6.84 -21.33
N ARG A 84 -4.88 -6.39 -20.95
CA ARG A 84 -3.80 -7.29 -20.57
C ARG A 84 -3.55 -7.32 -19.07
N PHE A 85 -3.90 -6.25 -18.38
CA PHE A 85 -3.66 -6.11 -16.95
C PHE A 85 -4.97 -5.88 -16.18
N VAL A 86 -5.65 -4.76 -16.39
CA VAL A 86 -6.83 -4.37 -15.60
C VAL A 86 -7.95 -5.41 -15.63
N ASP A 87 -8.24 -6.02 -16.78
CA ASP A 87 -9.26 -7.09 -16.90
C ASP A 87 -8.90 -8.38 -16.10
N TYR A 88 -7.72 -8.46 -15.50
CA TYR A 88 -7.21 -9.61 -14.74
C TYR A 88 -6.77 -9.24 -13.31
N MET A 89 -7.14 -8.06 -12.81
CA MET A 89 -6.81 -7.58 -11.47
C MET A 89 -8.06 -7.44 -10.61
N ASP A 90 -7.91 -7.53 -9.31
CA ASP A 90 -8.93 -7.09 -8.36
C ASP A 90 -9.16 -5.57 -8.50
N SER A 91 -10.32 -5.09 -8.06
CA SER A 91 -10.74 -3.70 -8.31
C SER A 91 -9.89 -2.65 -7.57
N ASP A 92 -9.38 -2.97 -6.40
CA ASP A 92 -8.43 -2.15 -5.62
C ASP A 92 -7.11 -1.96 -6.36
N ASP A 93 -6.45 -3.04 -6.78
CA ASP A 93 -5.21 -3.00 -7.57
C ASP A 93 -5.39 -2.24 -8.90
N ALA A 94 -6.52 -2.47 -9.56
CA ALA A 94 -6.85 -1.76 -10.80
C ALA A 94 -7.03 -0.25 -10.57
N VAL A 95 -7.64 0.15 -9.45
CA VAL A 95 -7.82 1.55 -9.05
C VAL A 95 -6.49 2.20 -8.78
N ASP A 96 -5.58 1.55 -8.06
CA ASP A 96 -4.27 2.11 -7.73
C ASP A 96 -3.45 2.38 -8.99
N ILE A 97 -3.46 1.43 -9.94
CA ILE A 97 -2.78 1.60 -11.22
C ILE A 97 -3.39 2.74 -12.05
N ILE A 98 -4.72 2.85 -12.10
CA ILE A 98 -5.40 3.86 -12.91
C ILE A 98 -5.26 5.24 -12.28
N ARG A 99 -5.31 5.36 -10.95
CA ARG A 99 -5.17 6.62 -10.19
C ARG A 99 -3.85 7.33 -10.48
N ASP A 100 -2.79 6.57 -10.69
CA ASP A 100 -1.46 7.06 -11.01
C ASP A 100 -1.33 7.72 -12.41
N MET A 101 -2.38 7.66 -13.25
CA MET A 101 -2.34 8.13 -14.62
C MET A 101 -3.04 9.48 -14.80
N ASP A 102 -2.72 10.18 -15.88
CA ASP A 102 -3.42 11.40 -16.29
C ASP A 102 -4.91 11.14 -16.56
N GLU A 103 -5.81 12.09 -16.24
CA GLU A 103 -7.26 11.97 -16.40
C GLU A 103 -7.68 11.48 -17.80
N ASP A 104 -7.05 12.00 -18.86
CA ASP A 104 -7.34 11.59 -20.26
C ASP A 104 -7.04 10.10 -20.48
N LYS A 105 -5.94 9.61 -19.89
CA LYS A 105 -5.51 8.21 -20.00
C LYS A 105 -6.38 7.28 -19.14
N GLN A 106 -6.80 7.75 -17.96
CA GLN A 106 -7.77 7.04 -17.10
C GLN A 106 -9.08 6.78 -17.87
N GLU A 107 -9.69 7.83 -18.45
CA GLU A 107 -10.93 7.70 -19.24
C GLU A 107 -10.75 6.74 -20.45
N GLU A 108 -9.59 6.80 -21.11
CA GLU A 108 -9.31 5.92 -22.24
C GLU A 108 -9.18 4.46 -21.80
N ILE A 109 -8.46 4.16 -20.70
CA ILE A 109 -8.33 2.80 -20.14
C ILE A 109 -9.70 2.25 -19.76
N LEU A 110 -10.47 3.00 -18.97
CA LEU A 110 -11.83 2.62 -18.54
C LEU A 110 -12.74 2.28 -19.72
N SER A 111 -12.60 2.99 -20.86
CA SER A 111 -13.37 2.73 -22.07
C SER A 111 -13.02 1.41 -22.77
N HIS A 112 -11.87 0.81 -22.46
CA HIS A 112 -11.36 -0.43 -23.06
C HIS A 112 -11.53 -1.67 -22.19
N ILE A 113 -11.94 -1.53 -20.93
CA ILE A 113 -12.26 -2.65 -20.03
C ILE A 113 -13.42 -3.46 -20.62
N GLU A 114 -13.26 -4.78 -20.68
CA GLU A 114 -14.27 -5.67 -21.30
C GLU A 114 -15.46 -5.92 -20.39
N ASP A 115 -15.24 -6.02 -19.09
CA ASP A 115 -16.28 -6.19 -18.07
C ASP A 115 -16.85 -4.82 -17.65
N ILE A 116 -18.13 -4.60 -17.96
CA ILE A 116 -18.83 -3.35 -17.65
C ILE A 116 -19.08 -3.21 -16.14
N GLU A 117 -19.26 -4.32 -15.42
CA GLU A 117 -19.48 -4.33 -13.96
C GLU A 117 -18.19 -3.92 -13.26
N GLN A 118 -17.06 -4.54 -13.60
CA GLN A 118 -15.73 -4.16 -13.10
C GLN A 118 -15.38 -2.70 -13.43
N ALA A 119 -15.61 -2.25 -14.66
CA ALA A 119 -15.40 -0.84 -15.04
C ALA A 119 -16.24 0.12 -14.17
N GLY A 120 -17.49 -0.27 -13.85
CA GLY A 120 -18.38 0.49 -12.96
C GLY A 120 -17.84 0.57 -11.53
N ASP A 121 -17.36 -0.53 -11.00
CA ASP A 121 -16.78 -0.63 -9.65
C ASP A 121 -15.51 0.23 -9.55
N ILE A 122 -14.60 0.13 -10.51
CA ILE A 122 -13.40 0.97 -10.57
C ILE A 122 -13.76 2.46 -10.60
N VAL A 123 -14.73 2.87 -11.43
CA VAL A 123 -15.21 4.27 -11.49
C VAL A 123 -15.80 4.74 -10.16
N ASP A 124 -16.47 3.86 -9.43
CA ASP A 124 -17.04 4.20 -8.12
C ASP A 124 -15.94 4.28 -7.05
N LEU A 125 -14.96 3.39 -7.08
CA LEU A 125 -13.81 3.39 -6.17
C LEU A 125 -12.90 4.60 -6.37
N LEU A 126 -12.65 5.03 -7.59
CA LEU A 126 -11.86 6.24 -7.91
C LEU A 126 -12.41 7.54 -7.30
N LYS A 127 -13.66 7.55 -6.81
CA LYS A 127 -14.27 8.73 -6.16
C LYS A 127 -13.88 8.88 -4.70
N TYR A 128 -13.40 7.82 -4.07
CA TYR A 128 -12.96 7.86 -2.68
C TYR A 128 -11.55 8.43 -2.56
N ASP A 129 -11.29 9.04 -1.42
CA ASP A 129 -9.96 9.53 -1.06
C ASP A 129 -9.03 8.33 -0.77
N GLU A 130 -7.82 8.36 -1.32
CA GLU A 130 -6.82 7.30 -1.21
C GLU A 130 -6.47 6.96 0.24
N ASP A 131 -6.37 7.98 1.12
CA ASP A 131 -6.05 7.82 2.53
C ASP A 131 -7.23 7.32 3.38
N THR A 132 -8.26 6.70 2.77
CA THR A 132 -9.46 6.21 3.45
C THR A 132 -9.76 4.74 3.16
N ALA A 133 -10.61 4.14 4.01
CA ALA A 133 -11.10 2.79 3.79
C ALA A 133 -11.79 2.60 2.42
N GLY A 134 -12.44 3.63 1.91
CA GLY A 134 -13.06 3.62 0.58
C GLY A 134 -12.04 3.62 -0.55
N GLY A 135 -10.85 4.23 -0.36
CA GLY A 135 -9.76 4.24 -1.33
C GLY A 135 -8.99 2.93 -1.41
N LEU A 136 -8.93 2.20 -0.30
CA LEU A 136 -8.17 0.94 -0.17
C LEU A 136 -9.03 -0.32 -0.38
N MET A 137 -10.37 -0.20 -0.46
CA MET A 137 -11.23 -1.38 -0.50
C MET A 137 -11.35 -1.98 -1.90
N GLY A 138 -11.36 -3.33 -1.96
CA GLY A 138 -11.80 -4.09 -3.13
C GLY A 138 -13.29 -4.45 -3.07
N THR A 139 -13.89 -4.72 -4.23
CA THR A 139 -15.30 -5.11 -4.37
C THR A 139 -15.49 -6.62 -4.46
N GLU A 140 -14.43 -7.39 -4.66
CA GLU A 140 -14.41 -8.84 -4.81
C GLU A 140 -14.71 -9.54 -3.48
N MET A 141 -15.97 -9.86 -3.23
CA MET A 141 -16.40 -10.48 -1.99
C MET A 141 -17.64 -11.34 -2.16
N VAL A 142 -17.72 -12.43 -1.40
CA VAL A 142 -18.90 -13.29 -1.41
C VAL A 142 -20.00 -12.69 -0.54
N ILE A 143 -21.11 -12.31 -1.16
CA ILE A 143 -22.29 -11.72 -0.52
C ILE A 143 -23.45 -12.70 -0.58
N VAL A 144 -24.12 -12.90 0.57
CA VAL A 144 -25.30 -13.75 0.67
C VAL A 144 -26.39 -13.09 1.51
N ASN A 145 -27.66 -13.41 1.22
CA ASN A 145 -28.78 -12.86 1.97
C ASN A 145 -29.03 -13.67 3.27
N GLU A 146 -29.32 -12.97 4.37
CA GLU A 146 -29.57 -13.57 5.69
C GLU A 146 -30.73 -14.57 5.71
N ASN A 147 -31.70 -14.43 4.80
CA ASN A 147 -32.90 -15.24 4.74
C ASN A 147 -32.72 -16.55 3.93
N TRP A 148 -31.62 -16.69 3.20
CA TRP A 148 -31.34 -17.88 2.40
C TRP A 148 -31.10 -19.13 3.28
N SER A 149 -31.36 -20.28 2.68
CA SER A 149 -30.95 -21.57 3.25
C SER A 149 -29.47 -21.85 2.94
N MET A 150 -28.84 -22.73 3.71
CA MET A 150 -27.44 -23.11 3.47
C MET A 150 -27.18 -23.66 2.05
N PRO A 151 -28.11 -24.49 1.45
CA PRO A 151 -27.93 -24.92 0.06
C PRO A 151 -28.02 -23.80 -0.98
N GLU A 152 -28.88 -22.81 -0.78
CA GLU A 152 -28.97 -21.63 -1.64
C GLU A 152 -27.67 -20.79 -1.53
N CYS A 153 -27.23 -20.55 -0.31
CA CYS A 153 -25.99 -19.86 -0.02
C CYS A 153 -24.78 -20.54 -0.70
N LEU A 154 -24.67 -21.88 -0.61
CA LEU A 154 -23.58 -22.64 -1.25
C LEU A 154 -23.63 -22.56 -2.78
N ARG A 155 -24.83 -22.52 -3.36
CA ARG A 155 -24.98 -22.39 -4.82
C ARG A 155 -24.50 -21.00 -5.29
N GLU A 156 -24.95 -19.93 -4.66
CA GLU A 156 -24.57 -18.57 -5.02
C GLU A 156 -23.07 -18.31 -4.77
N MET A 157 -22.56 -18.80 -3.64
CA MET A 157 -21.13 -18.71 -3.35
C MET A 157 -20.26 -19.38 -4.44
N ARG A 158 -20.70 -20.53 -5.00
CA ARG A 158 -19.95 -21.18 -6.09
C ARG A 158 -19.92 -20.37 -7.36
N ILE A 159 -20.95 -19.59 -7.64
CA ILE A 159 -21.00 -18.71 -8.80
C ILE A 159 -20.07 -17.53 -8.59
N GLN A 160 -20.17 -16.86 -7.44
CA GLN A 160 -19.32 -15.69 -7.13
C GLN A 160 -17.84 -16.07 -6.96
N ALA A 161 -17.56 -17.28 -6.49
CA ALA A 161 -16.20 -17.78 -6.27
C ALA A 161 -15.45 -18.17 -7.57
N GLU A 162 -16.11 -18.23 -8.72
CA GLU A 162 -15.45 -18.51 -10.00
C GLU A 162 -14.59 -17.31 -10.47
N GLU A 163 -14.88 -16.12 -9.96
CA GLU A 163 -14.23 -14.85 -10.31
C GLU A 163 -13.32 -14.31 -9.19
N MET A 164 -13.04 -15.10 -8.16
CA MET A 164 -12.26 -14.69 -6.98
C MET A 164 -11.13 -15.66 -6.68
N ASP A 165 -9.95 -15.16 -6.49
CA ASP A 165 -8.79 -15.97 -6.12
C ASP A 165 -8.88 -16.46 -4.68
N GLU A 166 -9.27 -15.60 -3.73
CA GLU A 166 -9.33 -15.92 -2.31
C GLU A 166 -10.66 -15.52 -1.65
N ILE A 167 -11.18 -16.39 -0.80
CA ILE A 167 -12.39 -16.16 -0.01
C ILE A 167 -12.09 -16.31 1.48
N TYR A 168 -11.93 -15.21 2.18
CA TYR A 168 -11.70 -15.19 3.62
C TYR A 168 -13.00 -15.36 4.41
N TYR A 169 -14.03 -14.59 4.06
CA TYR A 169 -15.34 -14.58 4.72
C TYR A 169 -16.48 -14.56 3.71
N VAL A 170 -17.63 -15.07 4.15
CA VAL A 170 -18.91 -14.87 3.47
C VAL A 170 -19.65 -13.76 4.21
N TYR A 171 -19.92 -12.68 3.52
CA TYR A 171 -20.62 -11.51 4.06
C TYR A 171 -22.13 -11.70 3.95
N VAL A 172 -22.85 -11.34 5.00
CA VAL A 172 -24.30 -11.54 5.07
C VAL A 172 -24.99 -10.19 5.12
N VAL A 173 -25.88 -9.97 4.17
CA VAL A 173 -26.67 -8.73 4.06
C VAL A 173 -28.18 -9.02 4.20
N ASP A 174 -28.95 -7.96 4.49
CA ASP A 174 -30.40 -8.01 4.39
C ASP A 174 -30.91 -7.65 2.98
N ASP A 175 -32.22 -7.50 2.82
CA ASP A 175 -32.85 -7.16 1.53
C ASP A 175 -32.57 -5.70 1.08
N ASP A 176 -32.03 -4.86 1.98
CA ASP A 176 -31.58 -3.49 1.72
C ASP A 176 -30.03 -3.39 1.55
N GLU A 177 -29.36 -4.54 1.35
CA GLU A 177 -27.89 -4.68 1.20
C GLU A 177 -27.07 -4.26 2.44
N ARG A 178 -27.72 -4.08 3.59
CA ARG A 178 -27.02 -3.72 4.84
C ARG A 178 -26.32 -4.92 5.43
N LEU A 179 -25.08 -4.69 5.88
CA LEU A 179 -24.27 -5.71 6.54
C LEU A 179 -24.95 -6.18 7.85
N ARG A 180 -25.20 -7.49 7.95
CA ARG A 180 -25.86 -8.16 9.10
C ARG A 180 -24.97 -9.13 9.82
N GLY A 181 -23.99 -9.69 9.12
CA GLY A 181 -23.12 -10.68 9.70
C GLY A 181 -22.02 -11.12 8.76
N VAL A 182 -21.14 -11.95 9.30
CA VAL A 182 -20.12 -12.68 8.53
C VAL A 182 -20.00 -14.09 9.04
N PHE A 183 -19.54 -15.01 8.21
CA PHE A 183 -19.09 -16.30 8.68
C PHE A 183 -17.94 -16.85 7.84
N PRO A 184 -16.98 -17.55 8.46
CA PRO A 184 -15.87 -18.15 7.74
C PRO A 184 -16.35 -19.34 6.92
N LEU A 185 -15.67 -19.66 5.83
CA LEU A 185 -15.96 -20.76 4.91
C LEU A 185 -16.15 -22.12 5.64
N LYS A 186 -15.40 -22.33 6.73
CA LYS A 186 -15.53 -23.51 7.60
C LYS A 186 -16.96 -23.73 8.11
N LYS A 187 -17.71 -22.65 8.37
CA LYS A 187 -19.11 -22.75 8.83
C LYS A 187 -20.03 -23.28 7.75
N MET A 188 -19.77 -23.00 6.48
CA MET A 188 -20.51 -23.59 5.37
C MET A 188 -20.45 -25.11 5.40
N ILE A 189 -19.26 -25.67 5.64
CA ILE A 189 -19.03 -27.14 5.62
C ILE A 189 -19.61 -27.81 6.87
N THR A 190 -19.58 -27.11 8.02
CA THR A 190 -19.94 -27.72 9.31
C THR A 190 -21.40 -27.50 9.73
N SER A 191 -22.13 -26.63 9.04
CA SER A 191 -23.51 -26.30 9.40
C SER A 191 -24.52 -27.22 8.77
N PRO A 192 -25.62 -27.56 9.48
CA PRO A 192 -26.69 -28.41 8.91
C PRO A 192 -27.34 -27.74 7.70
N SER A 193 -27.60 -28.50 6.64
CA SER A 193 -28.21 -28.02 5.39
C SER A 193 -29.60 -27.39 5.59
N VAL A 194 -30.32 -27.72 6.66
CA VAL A 194 -31.63 -27.14 6.97
C VAL A 194 -31.57 -25.78 7.65
N SER A 195 -30.38 -25.31 8.03
CA SER A 195 -30.20 -24.04 8.69
C SER A 195 -30.36 -22.88 7.71
N LYS A 196 -30.85 -21.73 8.20
CA LYS A 196 -30.80 -20.46 7.49
C LYS A 196 -29.52 -19.72 7.83
N VAL A 197 -29.01 -18.90 6.90
CA VAL A 197 -27.78 -18.09 7.04
C VAL A 197 -27.79 -17.27 8.33
N LYS A 198 -28.88 -16.58 8.66
CA LYS A 198 -29.04 -15.78 9.88
C LYS A 198 -28.87 -16.52 11.21
N HIS A 199 -28.91 -17.85 11.21
CA HIS A 199 -28.71 -18.66 12.42
C HIS A 199 -27.27 -19.18 12.54
N VAL A 200 -26.49 -19.07 11.46
CA VAL A 200 -25.10 -19.57 11.37
C VAL A 200 -24.08 -18.42 11.46
N MET A 201 -24.45 -17.25 10.94
CA MET A 201 -23.60 -16.08 10.91
C MET A 201 -23.21 -15.58 12.30
N LYS A 202 -22.05 -14.93 12.41
CA LYS A 202 -21.69 -14.07 13.52
C LYS A 202 -22.32 -12.69 13.26
N LYS A 203 -23.24 -12.28 14.11
CA LYS A 203 -23.94 -11.00 14.00
C LYS A 203 -23.03 -9.85 14.37
N ASP A 204 -23.38 -8.67 13.87
CA ASP A 204 -22.70 -7.42 14.16
C ASP A 204 -21.18 -7.54 14.00
N PRO A 205 -20.68 -7.84 12.77
CA PRO A 205 -19.26 -7.96 12.50
C PRO A 205 -18.59 -6.60 12.72
N ILE A 206 -17.30 -6.65 13.05
CA ILE A 206 -16.47 -5.45 13.04
C ILE A 206 -16.40 -4.98 11.59
N SER A 207 -16.71 -3.73 11.35
CA SER A 207 -16.71 -3.07 10.04
C SER A 207 -16.15 -1.66 10.16
N VAL A 208 -15.66 -1.11 9.06
CA VAL A 208 -15.21 0.29 8.95
C VAL A 208 -16.12 1.03 7.98
N HIS A 209 -16.13 2.36 8.07
CA HIS A 209 -16.89 3.23 7.17
C HIS A 209 -16.00 3.66 6.00
N VAL A 210 -16.57 3.93 4.83
CA VAL A 210 -15.80 4.39 3.65
C VAL A 210 -14.91 5.58 3.92
N ASP A 211 -15.31 6.50 4.80
CA ASP A 211 -14.53 7.70 5.17
C ASP A 211 -13.58 7.46 6.36
N THR A 212 -13.41 6.21 6.83
CA THR A 212 -12.49 5.91 7.94
C THR A 212 -11.06 6.10 7.46
N PRO A 213 -10.24 6.93 8.16
CA PRO A 213 -8.84 7.08 7.83
C PRO A 213 -8.08 5.75 7.88
N LEU A 214 -7.11 5.60 7.00
CA LEU A 214 -6.32 4.38 6.86
C LEU A 214 -5.66 3.93 8.18
N GLU A 215 -5.10 4.85 8.96
CA GLU A 215 -4.46 4.51 10.24
C GLU A 215 -5.46 3.90 11.25
N GLU A 216 -6.75 4.27 11.17
CA GLU A 216 -7.80 3.69 12.01
C GLU A 216 -8.17 2.29 11.49
N VAL A 217 -8.17 2.05 10.17
CA VAL A 217 -8.37 0.73 9.56
C VAL A 217 -7.27 -0.23 10.01
N VAL A 218 -6.00 0.19 9.93
CA VAL A 218 -4.84 -0.56 10.42
C VAL A 218 -5.03 -0.97 11.89
N GLN A 219 -5.40 -0.01 12.76
CA GLN A 219 -5.63 -0.28 14.18
C GLN A 219 -6.77 -1.27 14.42
N VAL A 220 -7.83 -1.24 13.61
CA VAL A 220 -8.96 -2.17 13.72
C VAL A 220 -8.52 -3.58 13.34
N ILE A 221 -7.80 -3.74 12.22
CA ILE A 221 -7.30 -5.03 11.75
C ILE A 221 -6.33 -5.62 12.78
N GLU A 222 -5.36 -4.85 13.26
CA GLU A 222 -4.38 -5.27 14.26
C GLU A 222 -5.05 -5.63 15.61
N LYS A 223 -5.92 -4.76 16.11
CA LYS A 223 -6.54 -4.94 17.43
C LYS A 223 -7.41 -6.18 17.53
N TYR A 224 -8.05 -6.56 16.44
CA TYR A 224 -9.03 -7.65 16.42
C TYR A 224 -8.53 -8.90 15.69
N ASP A 225 -7.25 -8.92 15.26
CA ASP A 225 -6.62 -10.01 14.51
C ASP A 225 -7.47 -10.42 13.29
N LEU A 226 -7.89 -9.43 12.48
CA LEU A 226 -8.73 -9.68 11.32
C LEU A 226 -7.86 -9.99 10.09
N VAL A 227 -8.32 -10.91 9.24
CA VAL A 227 -7.73 -11.18 7.93
C VAL A 227 -8.34 -10.28 6.86
N ALA A 228 -9.61 -9.93 7.03
CA ALA A 228 -10.32 -8.97 6.19
C ALA A 228 -11.38 -8.22 7.02
N VAL A 229 -11.63 -6.96 6.68
CA VAL A 229 -12.64 -6.13 7.31
C VAL A 229 -13.65 -5.62 6.27
N PRO A 230 -14.97 -5.79 6.49
CA PRO A 230 -15.98 -5.23 5.59
C PRO A 230 -16.07 -3.71 5.72
N VAL A 231 -16.24 -3.05 4.60
CA VAL A 231 -16.44 -1.61 4.48
C VAL A 231 -17.92 -1.32 4.24
N VAL A 232 -18.46 -0.33 4.94
CA VAL A 232 -19.87 0.05 4.83
C VAL A 232 -20.02 1.54 4.49
N ASP A 233 -21.11 1.87 3.80
CA ASP A 233 -21.48 3.26 3.52
C ASP A 233 -22.21 3.93 4.71
N SER A 234 -22.61 5.20 4.54
CA SER A 234 -23.28 6.02 5.56
C SER A 234 -24.62 5.46 6.05
N ILE A 235 -25.24 4.54 5.32
CA ILE A 235 -26.51 3.89 5.71
C ILE A 235 -26.33 2.43 6.12
N GLY A 236 -25.08 1.96 6.16
CA GLY A 236 -24.69 0.63 6.63
C GLY A 236 -24.77 -0.46 5.56
N ARG A 237 -24.82 -0.11 4.26
CA ARG A 237 -24.70 -1.10 3.17
C ARG A 237 -23.25 -1.52 3.03
N LEU A 238 -23.07 -2.80 2.74
CA LEU A 238 -21.77 -3.35 2.42
C LEU A 238 -21.36 -2.88 1.02
N VAL A 239 -20.19 -2.24 0.92
CA VAL A 239 -19.68 -1.68 -0.34
C VAL A 239 -18.34 -2.25 -0.76
N GLY A 240 -17.58 -2.86 0.16
CA GLY A 240 -16.29 -3.45 -0.15
C GLY A 240 -15.71 -4.24 1.02
N ARG A 241 -14.51 -4.73 0.81
CA ARG A 241 -13.66 -5.37 1.83
C ARG A 241 -12.24 -4.79 1.74
N ILE A 242 -11.54 -4.80 2.86
CA ILE A 242 -10.10 -4.53 2.91
C ILE A 242 -9.45 -5.77 3.50
N THR A 243 -8.40 -6.27 2.91
CA THR A 243 -7.67 -7.43 3.38
C THR A 243 -6.44 -7.02 4.20
N VAL A 244 -5.82 -7.97 4.89
CA VAL A 244 -4.67 -7.67 5.74
C VAL A 244 -3.40 -7.42 4.94
N ASP A 245 -3.26 -8.03 3.77
CA ASP A 245 -2.19 -7.85 2.80
C ASP A 245 -2.16 -6.40 2.29
N ASP A 246 -3.28 -5.85 1.78
CA ASP A 246 -3.38 -4.46 1.32
C ASP A 246 -2.97 -3.48 2.42
N VAL A 247 -3.48 -3.72 3.65
CA VAL A 247 -3.11 -2.90 4.81
C VAL A 247 -1.62 -3.00 5.17
N MET A 248 -1.02 -4.18 5.01
CA MET A 248 0.42 -4.37 5.32
C MET A 248 1.32 -3.66 4.33
N ASP A 249 0.95 -3.62 3.06
CA ASP A 249 1.70 -2.90 2.03
C ASP A 249 1.66 -1.40 2.29
N GLU A 250 0.51 -0.83 2.59
CA GLU A 250 0.37 0.57 2.94
C GLU A 250 1.11 0.95 4.24
N VAL A 251 1.07 0.09 5.27
CA VAL A 251 1.85 0.29 6.51
C VAL A 251 3.35 0.30 6.21
N ARG A 252 3.81 -0.54 5.29
CA ARG A 252 5.20 -0.60 4.88
C ARG A 252 5.61 0.68 4.14
N GLU A 253 4.82 1.13 3.18
CA GLU A 253 5.07 2.36 2.44
C GLU A 253 5.08 3.59 3.36
N GLN A 254 4.10 3.68 4.28
CA GLN A 254 4.06 4.74 5.27
C GLN A 254 5.30 4.73 6.18
N ALA A 255 5.74 3.55 6.62
CA ALA A 255 6.95 3.43 7.44
C ALA A 255 8.21 3.83 6.66
N GLU A 256 8.30 3.54 5.37
CA GLU A 256 9.40 3.95 4.50
C GLU A 256 9.39 5.46 4.30
N ARG A 257 8.25 6.07 4.01
CA ARG A 257 8.06 7.54 3.92
C ARG A 257 8.48 8.23 5.22
N ASP A 258 8.02 7.73 6.36
CA ASP A 258 8.36 8.28 7.68
C ASP A 258 9.86 8.19 7.99
N TYR A 259 10.49 7.07 7.62
CA TYR A 259 11.93 6.89 7.78
C TYR A 259 12.72 7.87 6.91
N GLN A 260 12.31 8.09 5.68
CA GLN A 260 12.93 9.04 4.76
C GLN A 260 12.80 10.48 5.29
N LEU A 261 11.60 10.88 5.73
CA LEU A 261 11.37 12.20 6.34
C LEU A 261 12.20 12.40 7.61
N ALA A 262 12.28 11.39 8.47
CA ALA A 262 13.12 11.42 9.68
C ALA A 262 14.61 11.51 9.35
N SER A 263 15.03 11.00 8.19
CA SER A 263 16.39 11.08 7.67
C SER A 263 16.70 12.41 6.97
N GLY A 264 15.71 13.32 6.86
CA GLY A 264 15.85 14.63 6.22
C GLY A 264 15.80 14.58 4.70
N LEU A 265 15.18 13.56 4.13
CA LEU A 265 14.84 13.49 2.72
C LEU A 265 13.50 14.19 2.50
N SER A 266 13.40 15.05 1.50
CA SER A 266 12.20 15.85 1.23
C SER A 266 11.35 15.27 0.09
N GLN A 267 11.79 14.18 -0.50
CA GLN A 267 11.14 13.49 -1.61
C GLN A 267 11.38 11.99 -1.43
N ASP A 268 10.51 11.19 -1.96
CA ASP A 268 10.72 9.76 -2.04
C ASP A 268 11.90 9.44 -2.94
N VAL A 269 12.87 8.69 -2.41
CA VAL A 269 14.14 8.42 -3.05
C VAL A 269 14.58 7.00 -2.75
N GLU A 270 14.81 6.24 -3.79
CA GLU A 270 15.31 4.90 -3.71
C GLU A 270 16.84 4.79 -3.86
N SER A 271 17.38 3.63 -3.49
CA SER A 271 18.83 3.37 -3.54
C SER A 271 19.38 3.37 -4.96
N HIS A 272 18.58 3.04 -5.96
CA HIS A 272 18.97 3.04 -7.40
C HIS A 272 18.59 4.31 -8.15
N ASP A 273 17.98 5.27 -7.51
CA ASP A 273 17.71 6.55 -8.12
C ASP A 273 18.97 7.28 -8.61
N ASN A 274 18.78 8.09 -9.64
CA ASN A 274 19.86 8.90 -10.18
C ASN A 274 20.45 9.79 -9.08
N VAL A 275 21.79 9.89 -9.02
CA VAL A 275 22.55 10.73 -8.07
C VAL A 275 22.03 12.17 -7.99
N PHE A 276 21.47 12.68 -9.08
CA PHE A 276 20.89 14.02 -9.12
C PHE A 276 19.58 14.10 -8.30
N ARG A 277 18.67 13.12 -8.42
CA ARG A 277 17.43 13.01 -7.63
C ARG A 277 17.76 12.89 -6.14
N GLN A 278 18.66 11.95 -5.80
CA GLN A 278 19.14 11.76 -4.43
C GLN A 278 19.76 13.02 -3.82
N THR A 279 20.50 13.81 -4.62
CA THR A 279 21.12 15.08 -4.17
C THR A 279 20.06 16.15 -3.95
N THR A 280 19.10 16.26 -4.86
CA THR A 280 18.03 17.28 -4.80
C THR A 280 17.12 17.04 -3.59
N ALA A 281 16.79 15.80 -3.28
CA ALA A 281 16.00 15.43 -2.10
C ALA A 281 16.65 15.82 -0.77
N ARG A 282 17.99 15.82 -0.70
CA ARG A 282 18.75 16.18 0.50
C ARG A 282 19.04 17.69 0.60
N LEU A 283 18.96 18.41 -0.52
CA LEU A 283 19.40 19.81 -0.60
C LEU A 283 18.64 20.75 0.34
N PRO A 284 17.30 20.68 0.49
CA PRO A 284 16.57 21.56 1.41
C PRO A 284 17.06 21.45 2.86
N TRP A 285 17.26 20.23 3.34
CA TRP A 285 17.73 19.97 4.70
C TRP A 285 19.17 20.45 4.91
N LEU A 286 20.05 20.23 3.93
CA LEU A 286 21.44 20.73 3.95
C LEU A 286 21.50 22.25 3.96
N LEU A 287 20.62 22.94 3.22
CA LEU A 287 20.53 24.40 3.21
C LEU A 287 20.10 24.96 4.58
N ILE A 288 19.11 24.33 5.22
CA ILE A 288 18.68 24.71 6.57
C ILE A 288 19.83 24.51 7.57
N GLY A 289 20.54 23.39 7.50
CA GLY A 289 21.74 23.15 8.33
C GLY A 289 22.85 24.16 8.11
N MET A 290 23.10 24.54 6.85
CA MET A 290 24.11 25.55 6.50
C MET A 290 23.72 26.93 7.03
N LEU A 291 22.47 27.36 6.92
CA LEU A 291 21.98 28.62 7.48
C LEU A 291 22.11 28.63 9.01
N GLY A 292 21.81 27.54 9.68
CA GLY A 292 22.04 27.36 11.10
C GLY A 292 23.50 27.46 11.48
N GLY A 293 24.38 26.84 10.69
CA GLY A 293 25.85 26.95 10.86
C GLY A 293 26.39 28.37 10.71
N ILE A 294 25.91 29.10 9.70
CA ILE A 294 26.27 30.54 9.50
C ILE A 294 25.79 31.36 10.70
N GLY A 295 24.55 31.17 11.14
CA GLY A 295 24.02 31.87 12.32
C GLY A 295 24.84 31.59 13.58
N ASN A 296 25.23 30.35 13.82
CA ASN A 296 26.08 29.97 14.93
C ASN A 296 27.46 30.60 14.83
N SER A 297 28.06 30.65 13.64
CA SER A 297 29.35 31.31 13.39
C SER A 297 29.29 32.80 13.67
N MET A 298 28.20 33.50 13.29
CA MET A 298 28.01 34.93 13.59
C MET A 298 27.90 35.19 15.10
N ILE A 299 27.22 34.32 15.85
CA ILE A 299 27.13 34.42 17.31
C ILE A 299 28.49 34.24 17.93
N LEU A 300 29.23 33.19 17.55
CA LEU A 300 30.58 32.92 18.08
C LEU A 300 31.57 34.05 17.79
N GLY A 301 31.48 34.70 16.62
CA GLY A 301 32.31 35.84 16.25
C GLY A 301 32.21 37.05 17.20
N ASN A 302 31.11 37.21 17.94
CA ASN A 302 30.99 38.24 18.97
C ASN A 302 31.80 37.96 20.25
N PHE A 303 32.34 36.74 20.39
CA PHE A 303 33.11 36.30 21.55
C PHE A 303 34.61 36.16 21.27
N ASP A 304 35.13 36.72 20.18
CA ASP A 304 36.52 36.62 19.76
C ASP A 304 37.51 37.01 20.87
N THR A 305 37.23 38.08 21.64
CA THR A 305 38.06 38.52 22.76
C THR A 305 38.08 37.49 23.90
N THR A 306 36.99 36.82 24.13
CA THR A 306 36.89 35.76 25.15
C THR A 306 37.70 34.54 24.73
N PHE A 307 37.60 34.12 23.48
CA PHE A 307 38.38 33.00 22.94
C PHE A 307 39.88 33.32 22.88
N ALA A 308 40.26 34.59 22.62
CA ALA A 308 41.65 35.03 22.68
C ALA A 308 42.22 34.95 24.12
N ALA A 309 41.39 35.26 25.13
CA ALA A 309 41.78 35.15 26.54
C ALA A 309 41.80 33.72 27.07
N HIS A 310 40.97 32.86 26.52
CA HIS A 310 40.74 31.45 26.93
C HIS A 310 40.72 30.52 25.71
N PRO A 311 41.85 30.25 25.04
CA PRO A 311 41.89 29.39 23.83
C PRO A 311 41.41 27.97 24.05
N GLU A 312 41.50 27.47 25.27
CA GLU A 312 41.02 26.16 25.67
C GLU A 312 39.51 25.97 25.49
N MET A 313 38.73 27.06 25.52
CA MET A 313 37.29 27.01 25.32
C MET A 313 36.91 26.57 23.90
N ALA A 314 37.74 26.87 22.91
CA ALA A 314 37.51 26.47 21.52
C ALA A 314 37.48 24.93 21.33
N LEU A 315 38.18 24.19 22.21
CA LEU A 315 38.19 22.72 22.18
C LEU A 315 36.85 22.10 22.56
N TYR A 316 36.00 22.81 23.29
CA TYR A 316 34.69 22.32 23.73
C TYR A 316 33.57 22.58 22.71
N ILE A 317 33.75 23.47 21.72
CA ILE A 317 32.75 23.80 20.73
C ILE A 317 32.29 22.56 19.94
N PRO A 318 33.20 21.72 19.38
CA PRO A 318 32.79 20.50 18.68
C PRO A 318 32.13 19.50 19.62
N LEU A 319 32.58 19.40 20.87
CA LEU A 319 32.02 18.48 21.88
C LEU A 319 30.56 18.90 22.20
N ILE A 320 30.30 20.16 22.46
CA ILE A 320 28.97 20.67 22.78
C ILE A 320 28.06 20.57 21.56
N GLY A 321 28.55 20.92 20.38
CA GLY A 321 27.78 20.83 19.12
C GLY A 321 27.40 19.37 18.80
N GLY A 322 28.36 18.47 18.90
CA GLY A 322 28.11 17.02 18.69
C GLY A 322 27.15 16.42 19.70
N THR A 323 27.34 16.72 20.99
CA THR A 323 26.44 16.23 22.05
C THR A 323 25.04 16.81 21.89
N GLY A 324 24.92 18.12 21.63
CA GLY A 324 23.63 18.78 21.41
C GLY A 324 22.89 18.23 20.20
N GLY A 325 23.62 17.98 19.09
CA GLY A 325 23.06 17.34 17.90
C GLY A 325 22.52 15.93 18.18
N ASN A 326 23.33 15.10 18.85
CA ASN A 326 22.92 13.72 19.20
C ASN A 326 21.69 13.70 20.13
N VAL A 327 21.67 14.55 21.16
CA VAL A 327 20.50 14.66 22.06
C VAL A 327 19.27 15.16 21.29
N GLY A 328 19.43 16.12 20.40
CA GLY A 328 18.35 16.64 19.55
C GLY A 328 17.76 15.51 18.70
N THR A 329 18.58 14.77 17.94
CA THR A 329 18.15 13.69 17.08
C THR A 329 17.47 12.56 17.87
N GLN A 330 18.06 12.13 18.99
CA GLN A 330 17.48 11.07 19.82
C GLN A 330 16.14 11.49 20.44
N SER A 331 16.03 12.75 20.89
CA SER A 331 14.78 13.24 21.45
C SER A 331 13.68 13.38 20.40
N SER A 332 14.04 13.85 19.19
CA SER A 332 13.10 13.93 18.06
C SER A 332 12.61 12.54 17.66
N ALA A 333 13.49 11.56 17.56
CA ALA A 333 13.11 10.17 17.23
C ALA A 333 12.13 9.59 18.25
N LEU A 334 12.34 9.82 19.56
CA LEU A 334 11.40 9.37 20.60
C LEU A 334 10.03 10.05 20.51
N VAL A 335 9.99 11.33 20.16
CA VAL A 335 8.72 12.06 19.99
C VAL A 335 7.98 11.55 18.75
N VAL A 336 8.66 11.39 17.63
CA VAL A 336 8.08 10.85 16.38
C VAL A 336 7.53 9.44 16.63
N GLN A 337 8.31 8.56 17.26
CA GLN A 337 7.87 7.22 17.63
C GLN A 337 6.64 7.26 18.56
N GLY A 338 6.62 8.17 19.55
CA GLY A 338 5.49 8.31 20.45
C GLY A 338 4.22 8.83 19.78
N LEU A 339 4.35 9.65 18.75
CA LEU A 339 3.24 10.12 17.91
C LEU A 339 2.72 9.01 16.99
N ALA A 340 3.59 8.32 16.29
CA ALA A 340 3.25 7.21 15.40
C ALA A 340 2.53 6.07 16.14
N LEU A 341 2.93 5.78 17.39
CA LEU A 341 2.27 4.79 18.24
C LEU A 341 1.02 5.34 18.99
N SER A 342 0.58 6.57 18.69
CA SER A 342 -0.52 7.24 19.40
C SER A 342 -0.34 7.31 20.94
N LEU A 343 0.90 7.19 21.42
CA LEU A 343 1.24 7.26 22.85
C LEU A 343 1.29 8.69 23.38
N ILE A 344 1.41 9.69 22.49
CA ILE A 344 1.47 11.11 22.81
C ILE A 344 0.32 11.83 22.08
N HIS A 345 -0.74 12.14 22.78
CA HIS A 345 -1.84 12.97 22.28
C HIS A 345 -1.48 14.45 22.47
N ILE A 346 -1.10 15.14 21.39
CA ILE A 346 -0.79 16.60 21.44
C ILE A 346 -2.05 17.44 21.59
N SER A 347 -3.24 16.91 21.28
CA SER A 347 -4.49 17.67 21.19
C SER A 347 -5.41 17.58 22.42
N GLU A 348 -5.16 16.73 23.41
CA GLU A 348 -5.95 16.75 24.64
C GLU A 348 -5.38 17.72 25.66
N PRO A 349 -6.10 18.81 25.97
CA PRO A 349 -5.75 19.61 27.14
C PRO A 349 -5.94 18.72 28.38
N THR A 350 -4.84 18.50 29.12
CA THR A 350 -4.90 17.82 30.42
C THR A 350 -6.04 18.40 31.25
N ARG A 351 -7.12 17.66 31.37
CA ARG A 351 -8.16 18.01 32.36
C ARG A 351 -7.49 17.97 33.72
N PRO A 352 -7.55 19.09 34.51
CA PRO A 352 -7.01 19.04 35.83
C PRO A 352 -7.76 17.97 36.62
N LEU A 353 -7.05 16.98 37.14
CA LEU A 353 -7.56 16.03 38.10
C LEU A 353 -7.95 16.82 39.35
N TYR A 354 -9.22 17.15 39.49
CA TYR A 354 -9.77 17.56 40.76
C TYR A 354 -9.80 16.33 41.65
N ILE A 355 -8.79 16.21 42.52
CA ILE A 355 -8.82 15.30 43.65
C ILE A 355 -9.86 15.90 44.65
N SER A 356 -10.99 15.24 44.77
CA SER A 356 -11.97 15.46 45.82
C SER A 356 -11.75 14.49 46.97
#